data_f2f81a60ec14219cf72f66c6787ff800
#
_entry.id   f2f81a60ec14219cf72f66c6787ff800
#
_cell.length_a   1.000
_cell.length_b   1.000
_cell.length_c   1.000
_cell.angle_alpha   90.00
_cell.angle_beta   90.00
_cell.angle_gamma   90.00
#
_symmetry.space_group_name_H-M   'P 1'
#
loop_
_entity.id
_entity.type
_entity.pdbx_description
1 polymer ?
#
loop_
_entity_poly.entity_id
_entity_poly.type
_entity_poly.pdbx_seq_one_letter_code
_entity_poly.pdbx_strand_id
1 'polypeptide(L)'
;APLTAFCRTSDQRIFASFNPQGVYCYDSNGKKIGYYTTENSPLTNNYVMDLIEHQGKLWIATDGGGINLLDLKSNEITSLTHTTGDPASLPVNSVTQLYKDYNDQLWIGSVRGGIINIKDSYINTYQDVILNHTGGLTEKAITSLYEETDGRLWIGTDGGGINLYHPQTDKFTHYPKTYGDKVISMTNLSDEELLISIYTKGLFSFNKRTGQYKRFIIVNEDINRRVCFNGYVTWVSPVEEDKIYIIGYEGWIYHIKEQRFTPIILPEGIQNDISPLQTAYSNEEFTLLKKGNVIFMADTKTDSLQVLIEAPNNETINAITYDKNRRTIWIGTNQGLRYYNREEKKYQTFPTGLFKAVSYLILDEKNRLWISAENRLFTYSIHENKFTSWNNSDGYLPKEIQSKYNKKRK
;
A
#
# COMPACT_ATOMS: atom_id res chain seq x y z
N ALA A 1 23.22 43.21 -15.55
CA ALA A 1 21.93 42.50 -15.47
C ALA A 1 21.20 42.91 -14.21
N PRO A 2 19.88 43.07 -14.20
CA PRO A 2 19.13 43.38 -13.01
C PRO A 2 19.08 42.18 -12.07
N LEU A 3 19.07 42.42 -10.76
CA LEU A 3 18.80 41.43 -9.72
C LEU A 3 17.34 40.96 -9.88
N THR A 4 17.11 39.65 -10.01
CA THR A 4 15.77 39.09 -10.23
C THR A 4 15.25 38.37 -8.98
N ALA A 5 16.14 37.68 -8.25
CA ALA A 5 15.79 37.06 -6.99
C ALA A 5 17.00 36.94 -6.06
N PHE A 6 16.77 36.88 -4.77
CA PHE A 6 17.81 36.54 -3.79
C PHE A 6 17.24 35.76 -2.63
N CYS A 7 18.10 34.91 -2.02
CA CYS A 7 17.75 34.11 -0.85
C CYS A 7 18.96 34.03 0.10
N ARG A 8 18.76 34.28 1.40
CA ARG A 8 19.74 33.95 2.44
C ARG A 8 19.37 32.63 3.03
N THR A 9 20.31 31.69 3.02
CA THR A 9 20.11 30.33 3.51
C THR A 9 20.50 30.19 4.98
N SER A 10 20.02 29.12 5.62
CA SER A 10 20.25 28.82 7.03
C SER A 10 21.75 28.63 7.37
N ASP A 11 22.55 28.23 6.41
CA ASP A 11 24.02 28.13 6.48
C ASP A 11 24.74 29.46 6.24
N GLN A 12 24.00 30.59 6.24
CA GLN A 12 24.46 31.96 6.09
C GLN A 12 24.98 32.33 4.70
N ARG A 13 24.87 31.48 3.69
CA ARG A 13 25.16 31.84 2.30
C ARG A 13 24.05 32.76 1.74
N ILE A 14 24.42 33.59 0.79
CA ILE A 14 23.50 34.46 0.06
C ILE A 14 23.54 34.06 -1.40
N PHE A 15 22.41 33.67 -1.93
CA PHE A 15 22.23 33.38 -3.34
C PHE A 15 21.48 34.52 -4.03
N ALA A 16 21.99 34.97 -5.17
CA ALA A 16 21.41 36.06 -5.96
C ALA A 16 21.40 35.70 -7.43
N SER A 17 20.31 35.94 -8.11
CA SER A 17 20.21 35.71 -9.57
C SER A 17 20.17 37.01 -10.36
N PHE A 18 20.82 36.98 -11.52
CA PHE A 18 20.92 38.07 -12.46
C PHE A 18 20.63 37.53 -13.87
N ASN A 19 19.45 37.78 -14.40
CA ASN A 19 19.06 37.20 -15.70
C ASN A 19 19.79 37.86 -16.88
N PRO A 20 20.32 37.07 -17.82
CA PRO A 20 20.35 35.61 -17.92
C PRO A 20 21.68 34.98 -17.42
N GLN A 21 22.22 35.41 -16.29
CA GLN A 21 23.53 35.01 -15.81
C GLN A 21 23.49 33.87 -14.79
N GLY A 22 22.33 33.29 -14.54
CA GLY A 22 22.18 32.19 -13.55
C GLY A 22 22.19 32.68 -12.10
N VAL A 23 22.74 31.87 -11.19
CA VAL A 23 22.72 32.10 -9.73
C VAL A 23 24.14 32.27 -9.21
N TYR A 24 24.38 33.34 -8.48
CA TYR A 24 25.64 33.63 -7.79
C TYR A 24 25.48 33.29 -6.30
N CYS A 25 26.55 32.77 -5.71
CA CYS A 25 26.65 32.43 -4.30
C CYS A 25 27.69 33.30 -3.63
N TYR A 26 27.32 33.90 -2.49
CA TYR A 26 28.18 34.75 -1.67
C TYR A 26 28.21 34.21 -0.21
N ASP A 27 29.33 34.45 0.46
CA ASP A 27 29.42 34.20 1.90
C ASP A 27 28.69 35.28 2.72
N SER A 28 28.68 35.13 4.03
CA SER A 28 28.05 36.11 4.94
C SER A 28 28.69 37.51 4.91
N ASN A 29 29.89 37.64 4.39
CA ASN A 29 30.63 38.92 4.23
C ASN A 29 30.41 39.56 2.87
N GLY A 30 29.59 38.94 2.00
CA GLY A 30 29.35 39.43 0.65
C GLY A 30 30.44 39.07 -0.37
N LYS A 31 31.41 38.23 -0.03
CA LYS A 31 32.40 37.75 -0.97
C LYS A 31 31.81 36.65 -1.85
N LYS A 32 31.92 36.78 -3.16
CA LYS A 32 31.49 35.75 -4.10
C LYS A 32 32.32 34.48 -3.91
N ILE A 33 31.66 33.35 -3.64
CA ILE A 33 32.26 32.04 -3.42
C ILE A 33 31.90 31.01 -4.47
N GLY A 34 30.91 31.29 -5.33
CA GLY A 34 30.52 30.38 -6.41
C GLY A 34 29.50 31.00 -7.35
N TYR A 35 29.18 30.28 -8.43
CA TYR A 35 28.08 30.59 -9.33
C TYR A 35 27.65 29.34 -10.10
N TYR A 36 26.39 29.32 -10.50
CA TYR A 36 25.76 28.19 -11.19
C TYR A 36 25.08 28.69 -12.46
N THR A 37 25.44 28.07 -13.59
CA THR A 37 24.88 28.31 -14.91
C THR A 37 24.68 27.00 -15.65
N THR A 38 23.96 27.01 -16.75
CA THR A 38 23.81 25.84 -17.63
C THR A 38 25.11 25.33 -18.22
N GLU A 39 26.18 26.12 -18.20
CA GLU A 39 27.50 25.80 -18.76
C GLU A 39 28.40 25.08 -17.72
N ASN A 40 28.25 25.39 -16.44
CA ASN A 40 29.14 24.89 -15.38
C ASN A 40 28.45 24.01 -14.34
N SER A 41 27.16 23.80 -14.44
CA SER A 41 26.36 23.03 -13.49
C SER A 41 25.15 22.38 -14.18
N PRO A 42 24.47 21.42 -13.51
CA PRO A 42 23.22 20.84 -14.01
C PRO A 42 22.00 21.80 -13.97
N LEU A 43 22.20 23.11 -13.78
CA LEU A 43 21.12 24.10 -13.86
C LEU A 43 20.43 24.01 -15.22
N THR A 44 19.11 23.87 -15.25
CA THR A 44 18.34 23.64 -16.48
C THR A 44 18.10 24.89 -17.32
N ASN A 45 18.16 26.09 -16.71
CA ASN A 45 18.00 27.37 -17.39
C ASN A 45 18.63 28.52 -16.60
N ASN A 46 19.27 29.47 -17.26
CA ASN A 46 19.87 30.67 -16.67
C ASN A 46 18.89 31.80 -16.38
N TYR A 47 17.67 31.75 -16.90
CA TYR A 47 16.60 32.69 -16.57
C TYR A 47 15.93 32.28 -15.26
N VAL A 48 16.50 32.72 -14.13
CA VAL A 48 16.03 32.42 -12.79
C VAL A 48 15.01 33.47 -12.34
N MET A 49 13.84 33.00 -11.95
CA MET A 49 12.70 33.83 -11.61
C MET A 49 12.56 34.04 -10.11
N ASP A 50 12.87 33.01 -9.29
CA ASP A 50 12.75 33.07 -7.86
C ASP A 50 13.68 32.05 -7.15
N LEU A 51 14.02 32.35 -5.89
CA LEU A 51 14.91 31.57 -5.03
C LEU A 51 14.34 31.47 -3.62
N ILE A 52 14.24 30.26 -3.07
CA ILE A 52 13.83 30.04 -1.69
C ILE A 52 14.55 28.83 -1.07
N GLU A 53 14.87 28.91 0.22
CA GLU A 53 15.32 27.73 0.96
C GLU A 53 14.14 26.97 1.55
N HIS A 54 14.11 25.68 1.28
CA HIS A 54 13.14 24.77 1.87
C HIS A 54 13.75 23.39 2.07
N GLN A 55 13.61 22.81 3.27
CA GLN A 55 14.10 21.46 3.65
C GLN A 55 15.60 21.22 3.32
N GLY A 56 16.46 22.23 3.63
CA GLY A 56 17.92 22.11 3.44
C GLY A 56 18.37 22.18 1.98
N LYS A 57 17.51 22.57 1.06
CA LYS A 57 17.81 22.79 -0.35
C LYS A 57 17.46 24.21 -0.77
N LEU A 58 18.25 24.77 -1.67
CA LEU A 58 17.86 25.97 -2.39
C LEU A 58 17.02 25.58 -3.59
N TRP A 59 15.78 26.01 -3.61
CA TRP A 59 14.84 25.86 -4.72
C TRP A 59 15.02 27.02 -5.69
N ILE A 60 15.27 26.72 -6.95
CA ILE A 60 15.58 27.68 -8.00
C ILE A 60 14.50 27.55 -9.06
N ALA A 61 13.57 28.51 -9.11
CA ALA A 61 12.56 28.58 -10.15
C ALA A 61 13.13 29.17 -11.42
N THR A 62 12.85 28.55 -12.57
CA THR A 62 13.35 29.03 -13.86
C THR A 62 12.25 29.17 -14.91
N ASP A 63 12.45 30.10 -15.87
CA ASP A 63 11.54 30.24 -16.98
C ASP A 63 11.89 29.25 -18.12
N GLY A 64 11.11 28.17 -18.17
CA GLY A 64 11.23 27.09 -19.16
C GLY A 64 12.11 25.91 -18.78
N GLY A 65 12.87 25.98 -17.66
CA GLY A 65 13.70 24.87 -17.16
C GLY A 65 13.10 24.13 -15.96
N GLY A 66 11.90 24.49 -15.52
CA GLY A 66 11.31 23.92 -14.31
C GLY A 66 11.91 24.46 -13.02
N ILE A 67 12.08 23.60 -12.03
CA ILE A 67 12.68 23.91 -10.73
C ILE A 67 13.97 23.13 -10.58
N ASN A 68 15.02 23.79 -10.11
CA ASN A 68 16.27 23.13 -9.75
C ASN A 68 16.42 23.15 -8.23
N LEU A 69 16.93 22.06 -7.67
CA LEU A 69 17.10 21.82 -6.26
C LEU A 69 18.59 21.67 -5.96
N LEU A 70 19.21 22.72 -5.44
CA LEU A 70 20.59 22.67 -4.99
C LEU A 70 20.63 22.20 -3.53
N ASP A 71 21.14 21.01 -3.29
CA ASP A 71 21.38 20.54 -1.91
C ASP A 71 22.48 21.35 -1.25
N LEU A 72 22.18 21.99 -0.11
CA LEU A 72 23.09 22.91 0.55
C LEU A 72 24.28 22.23 1.22
N LYS A 73 24.22 20.90 1.43
CA LYS A 73 25.31 20.10 2.04
C LYS A 73 26.22 19.48 1.00
N SER A 74 25.64 18.79 0.00
CA SER A 74 26.39 18.10 -1.04
C SER A 74 26.78 19.01 -2.21
N ASN A 75 26.12 20.16 -2.37
CA ASN A 75 26.18 21.04 -3.55
C ASN A 75 25.75 20.35 -4.87
N GLU A 76 25.04 19.25 -4.80
CA GLU A 76 24.45 18.59 -5.98
C GLU A 76 23.16 19.29 -6.41
N ILE A 77 22.94 19.36 -7.72
CA ILE A 77 21.72 19.93 -8.31
C ILE A 77 20.93 18.82 -8.97
N THR A 78 19.65 18.70 -8.58
CA THR A 78 18.63 17.89 -9.25
C THR A 78 17.55 18.80 -9.81
N SER A 79 16.71 18.32 -10.74
CA SER A 79 15.65 19.14 -11.35
C SER A 79 14.30 18.47 -11.33
N LEU A 80 13.24 19.27 -11.15
CA LEU A 80 11.85 18.91 -11.35
C LEU A 80 11.36 19.58 -12.62
N THR A 81 10.94 18.78 -13.61
CA THR A 81 10.49 19.25 -14.92
C THR A 81 9.15 18.65 -15.29
N HIS A 82 8.48 19.27 -16.26
CA HIS A 82 7.27 18.70 -16.85
C HIS A 82 7.61 17.43 -17.65
N THR A 83 6.86 16.37 -17.39
CA THR A 83 6.90 15.12 -18.17
C THR A 83 5.49 14.83 -18.68
N THR A 84 5.33 14.76 -20.00
CA THR A 84 4.04 14.50 -20.62
C THR A 84 3.48 13.15 -20.18
N GLY A 85 2.26 13.17 -19.63
CA GLY A 85 1.57 11.96 -19.15
C GLY A 85 1.91 11.57 -17.71
N ASP A 86 2.82 12.26 -17.04
CA ASP A 86 3.11 12.06 -15.61
C ASP A 86 2.39 13.12 -14.76
N PRO A 87 1.31 12.74 -14.03
CA PRO A 87 0.56 13.66 -13.17
C PRO A 87 1.35 14.08 -11.91
N ALA A 88 2.46 13.41 -11.58
CA ALA A 88 3.33 13.77 -10.47
C ALA A 88 4.42 14.78 -10.88
N SER A 89 4.58 15.05 -12.18
CA SER A 89 5.53 16.05 -12.69
C SER A 89 4.94 17.46 -12.65
N LEU A 90 5.79 18.48 -12.86
CA LEU A 90 5.32 19.85 -13.00
C LEU A 90 4.34 19.95 -14.19
N PRO A 91 3.24 20.73 -14.08
CA PRO A 91 2.31 20.92 -15.20
C PRO A 91 2.94 21.68 -16.38
N VAL A 92 3.94 22.52 -16.10
CA VAL A 92 4.73 23.29 -17.08
C VAL A 92 6.13 23.59 -16.54
N ASN A 93 7.10 23.82 -17.43
CA ASN A 93 8.47 24.16 -17.05
C ASN A 93 8.72 25.65 -16.78
N SER A 94 7.77 26.54 -17.05
CA SER A 94 7.92 27.97 -16.76
C SER A 94 7.37 28.29 -15.38
N VAL A 95 8.27 28.44 -14.41
CA VAL A 95 7.97 28.70 -13.00
C VAL A 95 8.38 30.13 -12.64
N THR A 96 7.46 30.91 -12.06
CA THR A 96 7.65 32.34 -11.82
C THR A 96 7.85 32.72 -10.37
N GLN A 97 7.27 31.96 -9.44
CA GLN A 97 7.32 32.29 -7.99
C GLN A 97 7.39 31.03 -7.14
N LEU A 98 8.08 31.17 -6.01
CA LEU A 98 8.15 30.21 -4.92
C LEU A 98 7.70 30.91 -3.63
N TYR A 99 6.78 30.31 -2.89
CA TYR A 99 6.28 30.88 -1.66
C TYR A 99 6.15 29.78 -0.59
N LYS A 100 6.70 30.07 0.59
CA LYS A 100 6.59 29.19 1.75
C LYS A 100 5.58 29.79 2.73
N ASP A 101 4.53 29.04 3.03
CA ASP A 101 3.48 29.49 3.94
C ASP A 101 3.86 29.27 5.41
N TYR A 102 2.99 29.72 6.33
CA TYR A 102 3.20 29.62 7.77
C TYR A 102 3.21 28.17 8.32
N ASN A 103 2.73 27.20 7.54
CA ASN A 103 2.80 25.77 7.85
C ASN A 103 4.04 25.09 7.25
N ASP A 104 5.01 25.87 6.75
CA ASP A 104 6.22 25.40 6.03
C ASP A 104 5.92 24.63 4.73
N GLN A 105 4.73 24.86 4.13
CA GLN A 105 4.38 24.27 2.83
C GLN A 105 4.87 25.17 1.70
N LEU A 106 5.45 24.54 0.67
CA LEU A 106 5.96 25.25 -0.50
C LEU A 106 4.90 25.34 -1.60
N TRP A 107 4.64 26.56 -2.04
CA TRP A 107 3.75 26.89 -3.14
C TRP A 107 4.54 27.40 -4.32
N ILE A 108 4.15 26.98 -5.53
CA ILE A 108 4.82 27.30 -6.78
C ILE A 108 3.81 27.94 -7.71
N GLY A 109 4.12 29.17 -8.15
CA GLY A 109 3.41 29.85 -9.21
C GLY A 109 4.03 29.56 -10.58
N SER A 110 3.25 29.24 -11.58
CA SER A 110 3.73 28.92 -12.94
C SER A 110 2.99 29.70 -14.02
N VAL A 111 3.63 29.86 -15.17
CA VAL A 111 3.00 30.47 -16.36
C VAL A 111 2.06 29.44 -16.99
N ARG A 112 0.76 29.70 -16.97
CA ARG A 112 -0.31 28.85 -17.55
C ARG A 112 -0.49 27.46 -16.92
N GLY A 113 0.30 27.09 -15.90
CA GLY A 113 0.14 25.84 -15.16
C GLY A 113 -0.59 26.00 -13.82
N GLY A 114 -0.97 27.24 -13.47
CA GLY A 114 -1.66 27.57 -12.22
C GLY A 114 -0.72 27.59 -11.01
N ILE A 115 -1.28 27.26 -9.85
CA ILE A 115 -0.57 27.18 -8.56
C ILE A 115 -0.40 25.71 -8.19
N ILE A 116 0.81 25.34 -7.75
CA ILE A 116 1.17 24.00 -7.34
C ILE A 116 1.58 24.06 -5.89
N ASN A 117 1.09 23.15 -5.06
CA ASN A 117 1.58 22.95 -3.70
C ASN A 117 2.40 21.66 -3.68
N ILE A 118 3.67 21.76 -3.26
CA ILE A 118 4.51 20.57 -3.06
C ILE A 118 4.35 20.09 -1.64
N LYS A 119 3.90 18.85 -1.53
CA LYS A 119 3.85 18.09 -0.27
C LYS A 119 4.70 16.85 -0.42
N ASP A 120 5.33 16.44 0.69
CA ASP A 120 5.89 15.09 0.76
C ASP A 120 4.74 14.11 0.60
N SER A 121 4.76 13.34 -0.49
CA SER A 121 3.77 12.27 -0.66
C SER A 121 4.11 11.13 0.29
N TYR A 122 3.25 10.87 1.26
CA TYR A 122 3.35 9.71 2.14
C TYR A 122 2.85 8.43 1.48
N ILE A 123 2.30 8.53 0.26
CA ILE A 123 1.70 7.43 -0.49
C ILE A 123 2.34 7.37 -1.87
N ASN A 124 3.05 6.29 -2.14
CA ASN A 124 3.55 5.97 -3.48
C ASN A 124 2.49 5.17 -4.24
N THR A 125 2.21 5.56 -5.48
CA THR A 125 1.24 4.87 -6.34
C THR A 125 1.98 4.18 -7.48
N TYR A 126 1.83 2.87 -7.59
CA TYR A 126 2.36 2.07 -8.69
C TYR A 126 1.23 1.74 -9.66
N GLN A 127 1.44 2.02 -10.95
CA GLN A 127 0.48 1.80 -12.02
C GLN A 127 1.03 0.84 -13.08
N ASP A 128 0.21 0.56 -14.11
CA ASP A 128 0.60 -0.31 -15.23
C ASP A 128 1.88 0.17 -15.90
N VAL A 129 2.59 -0.77 -16.52
CA VAL A 129 3.67 -0.50 -17.46
C VAL A 129 3.07 0.27 -18.65
N ILE A 130 3.22 1.59 -18.67
CA ILE A 130 3.04 2.38 -19.88
C ILE A 130 4.20 2.00 -20.80
N LEU A 131 3.89 1.62 -22.04
CA LEU A 131 4.85 1.26 -23.09
C LEU A 131 6.13 2.10 -22.99
N ASN A 132 7.25 1.43 -22.65
CA ASN A 132 8.63 1.92 -22.50
C ASN A 132 9.19 2.21 -21.10
N HIS A 133 8.48 1.95 -19.99
CA HIS A 133 9.08 1.97 -18.66
C HIS A 133 9.10 0.57 -18.03
N THR A 134 10.30 0.06 -17.74
CA THR A 134 10.55 -1.28 -17.14
C THR A 134 10.21 -1.37 -15.65
N GLY A 135 9.37 -0.50 -15.12
CA GLY A 135 9.23 -0.30 -13.68
C GLY A 135 7.81 -0.33 -13.10
N GLY A 136 6.81 -0.84 -13.82
CA GLY A 136 5.43 -0.88 -13.31
C GLY A 136 4.85 -2.29 -13.16
N LEU A 137 3.56 -2.35 -12.82
CA LEU A 137 2.78 -3.58 -12.73
C LEU A 137 2.33 -4.06 -14.11
N THR A 138 2.16 -5.38 -14.27
CA THR A 138 1.61 -5.96 -15.51
C THR A 138 0.11 -5.69 -15.69
N GLU A 139 -0.60 -5.38 -14.63
CA GLU A 139 -2.02 -5.03 -14.60
C GLU A 139 -2.31 -4.23 -13.32
N LYS A 140 -3.16 -3.22 -13.41
CA LYS A 140 -3.52 -2.33 -12.27
C LYS A 140 -4.54 -2.92 -11.31
N ALA A 141 -5.32 -3.91 -11.76
CA ALA A 141 -6.31 -4.56 -10.93
C ALA A 141 -5.63 -5.61 -10.03
N ILE A 142 -5.26 -5.20 -8.82
CA ILE A 142 -4.59 -6.04 -7.83
C ILE A 142 -5.62 -6.92 -7.14
N THR A 143 -5.35 -8.22 -7.10
CA THR A 143 -6.23 -9.23 -6.51
C THR A 143 -5.68 -9.87 -5.25
N SER A 144 -4.35 -9.91 -5.11
CA SER A 144 -3.71 -10.47 -3.91
C SER A 144 -2.32 -9.91 -3.66
N LEU A 145 -1.91 -9.90 -2.39
CA LEU A 145 -0.60 -9.46 -1.93
C LEU A 145 -0.06 -10.47 -0.91
N TYR A 146 1.24 -10.77 -1.01
CA TYR A 146 1.97 -11.56 -0.03
C TYR A 146 3.37 -10.97 0.18
N GLU A 147 3.74 -10.64 1.42
CA GLU A 147 5.03 -10.08 1.79
C GLU A 147 5.95 -11.18 2.33
N GLU A 148 7.14 -11.31 1.75
CA GLU A 148 8.23 -12.14 2.27
C GLU A 148 8.85 -11.52 3.53
N THR A 149 9.59 -12.32 4.28
CA THR A 149 10.27 -11.86 5.51
C THR A 149 11.35 -10.80 5.25
N ASP A 150 11.88 -10.74 4.04
CA ASP A 150 12.87 -9.75 3.60
C ASP A 150 12.23 -8.45 3.03
N GLY A 151 10.92 -8.34 3.08
CA GLY A 151 10.14 -7.18 2.64
C GLY A 151 9.80 -7.18 1.15
N ARG A 152 10.23 -8.18 0.36
CA ARG A 152 9.76 -8.31 -1.03
C ARG A 152 8.27 -8.61 -1.05
N LEU A 153 7.56 -8.02 -2.01
CA LEU A 153 6.11 -8.12 -2.10
C LEU A 153 5.69 -8.83 -3.38
N TRP A 154 5.06 -9.99 -3.22
CA TRP A 154 4.39 -10.71 -4.30
C TRP A 154 3.02 -10.11 -4.56
N ILE A 155 2.72 -9.85 -5.81
CA ILE A 155 1.52 -9.12 -6.25
C ILE A 155 0.81 -9.95 -7.30
N GLY A 156 -0.39 -10.42 -6.97
CA GLY A 156 -1.29 -11.09 -7.92
C GLY A 156 -2.26 -10.09 -8.53
N THR A 157 -2.54 -10.24 -9.79
CA THR A 157 -3.34 -9.32 -10.59
C THR A 157 -4.49 -10.02 -11.31
N ASP A 158 -5.45 -9.26 -11.83
CA ASP A 158 -6.56 -9.74 -12.64
C ASP A 158 -6.17 -9.80 -14.12
N GLY A 159 -5.53 -10.88 -14.52
CA GLY A 159 -5.11 -11.12 -15.91
C GLY A 159 -3.64 -10.80 -16.23
N GLY A 160 -2.96 -9.99 -15.41
CA GLY A 160 -1.52 -9.74 -15.57
C GLY A 160 -0.62 -10.77 -14.88
N GLY A 161 -1.22 -11.77 -14.19
CA GLY A 161 -0.48 -12.80 -13.47
C GLY A 161 0.19 -12.32 -12.19
N ILE A 162 1.46 -12.72 -11.99
CA ILE A 162 2.22 -12.46 -10.76
C ILE A 162 3.36 -11.48 -11.03
N ASN A 163 3.52 -10.51 -10.14
CA ASN A 163 4.64 -9.58 -10.08
C ASN A 163 5.33 -9.72 -8.72
N LEU A 164 6.63 -9.47 -8.67
CA LEU A 164 7.42 -9.36 -7.43
C LEU A 164 8.04 -7.98 -7.35
N TYR A 165 7.67 -7.22 -6.32
CA TYR A 165 8.25 -5.91 -6.03
C TYR A 165 9.45 -6.04 -5.10
N HIS A 166 10.53 -5.33 -5.43
CA HIS A 166 11.79 -5.26 -4.68
C HIS A 166 11.93 -3.87 -4.03
N PRO A 167 11.62 -3.71 -2.75
CA PRO A 167 11.59 -2.38 -2.10
C PRO A 167 12.97 -1.69 -2.05
N GLN A 168 14.08 -2.43 -1.99
CA GLN A 168 15.43 -1.87 -1.94
C GLN A 168 15.85 -1.19 -3.25
N THR A 169 15.28 -1.60 -4.37
CA THR A 169 15.64 -1.10 -5.71
C THR A 169 14.50 -0.39 -6.41
N ASP A 170 13.30 -0.40 -5.81
CA ASP A 170 12.05 0.13 -6.38
C ASP A 170 11.75 -0.45 -7.76
N LYS A 171 11.96 -1.77 -7.93
CA LYS A 171 11.78 -2.47 -9.22
C LYS A 171 10.83 -3.65 -9.10
N PHE A 172 10.27 -4.04 -10.26
CA PHE A 172 9.39 -5.19 -10.40
C PHE A 172 10.05 -6.30 -11.23
N THR A 173 9.85 -7.55 -10.80
CA THR A 173 10.08 -8.74 -11.61
C THR A 173 8.74 -9.29 -12.05
N HIS A 174 8.57 -9.58 -13.35
CA HIS A 174 7.36 -10.10 -13.93
C HIS A 174 7.49 -11.59 -14.27
N TYR A 175 6.39 -12.33 -14.14
CA TYR A 175 6.36 -13.76 -14.42
C TYR A 175 5.45 -14.09 -15.60
N PRO A 176 5.96 -14.02 -16.86
CA PRO A 176 5.14 -14.13 -18.08
C PRO A 176 4.33 -15.42 -18.20
N LYS A 177 4.78 -16.52 -17.57
CA LYS A 177 4.06 -17.80 -17.59
C LYS A 177 2.70 -17.74 -16.89
N THR A 178 2.47 -16.70 -16.07
CA THR A 178 1.21 -16.48 -15.33
C THR A 178 0.29 -15.45 -16.00
N TYR A 179 0.69 -14.90 -17.16
CA TYR A 179 -0.14 -13.92 -17.87
C TYR A 179 -1.45 -14.55 -18.34
N GLY A 180 -2.53 -13.78 -18.25
CA GLY A 180 -3.89 -14.25 -18.47
C GLY A 180 -4.56 -14.86 -17.24
N ASP A 181 -3.82 -15.10 -16.14
CA ASP A 181 -4.37 -15.65 -14.92
C ASP A 181 -4.80 -14.54 -13.95
N LYS A 182 -5.96 -14.78 -13.32
CA LYS A 182 -6.42 -14.00 -12.19
C LYS A 182 -6.01 -14.69 -10.89
N VAL A 183 -4.98 -14.14 -10.21
CA VAL A 183 -4.42 -14.73 -9.00
C VAL A 183 -5.12 -14.16 -7.77
N ILE A 184 -6.11 -14.87 -7.24
CA ILE A 184 -7.02 -14.38 -6.19
C ILE A 184 -6.40 -14.36 -4.80
N SER A 185 -5.51 -15.28 -4.50
CA SER A 185 -4.75 -15.28 -3.24
C SER A 185 -3.46 -16.06 -3.37
N MET A 186 -2.52 -15.77 -2.49
CA MET A 186 -1.24 -16.46 -2.41
C MET A 186 -0.70 -16.47 -0.99
N THR A 187 0.07 -17.50 -0.67
CA THR A 187 0.77 -17.63 0.61
C THR A 187 2.03 -18.45 0.44
N ASN A 188 2.92 -18.40 1.43
CA ASN A 188 4.11 -19.24 1.44
C ASN A 188 3.74 -20.72 1.57
N LEU A 189 4.34 -21.57 0.77
CA LEU A 189 4.27 -23.02 0.89
C LEU A 189 5.60 -23.59 1.40
N SER A 190 6.72 -23.00 0.90
CA SER A 190 8.08 -23.34 1.29
C SER A 190 9.01 -22.18 0.93
N ASP A 191 10.32 -22.31 1.23
CA ASP A 191 11.32 -21.34 0.81
C ASP A 191 11.35 -21.12 -0.71
N GLU A 192 11.03 -22.18 -1.49
CA GLU A 192 11.08 -22.14 -2.95
C GLU A 192 9.72 -21.99 -3.63
N GLU A 193 8.61 -22.23 -2.91
CA GLU A 193 7.27 -22.26 -3.52
C GLU A 193 6.26 -21.40 -2.78
N LEU A 194 5.35 -20.78 -3.55
CA LEU A 194 4.10 -20.23 -3.06
C LEU A 194 2.96 -21.18 -3.37
N LEU A 195 1.97 -21.24 -2.49
CA LEU A 195 0.65 -21.77 -2.80
C LEU A 195 -0.20 -20.62 -3.35
N ILE A 196 -0.69 -20.76 -4.57
CA ILE A 196 -1.48 -19.74 -5.25
C ILE A 196 -2.86 -20.29 -5.61
N SER A 197 -3.88 -19.42 -5.49
CA SER A 197 -5.22 -19.72 -5.99
C SER A 197 -5.48 -18.91 -7.25
N ILE A 198 -5.82 -19.57 -8.33
CA ILE A 198 -6.14 -18.97 -9.64
C ILE A 198 -7.64 -19.13 -9.87
N TYR A 199 -8.31 -18.03 -10.18
CA TYR A 199 -9.75 -17.98 -10.44
C TYR A 199 -10.14 -19.02 -11.49
N THR A 200 -11.19 -19.77 -11.25
CA THR A 200 -11.71 -20.90 -12.05
C THR A 200 -10.77 -22.08 -12.26
N LYS A 201 -9.48 -21.96 -11.95
CA LYS A 201 -8.48 -23.02 -12.15
C LYS A 201 -8.16 -23.81 -10.88
N GLY A 202 -8.34 -23.20 -9.69
CA GLY A 202 -8.08 -23.81 -8.38
C GLY A 202 -6.68 -23.52 -7.82
N LEU A 203 -6.11 -24.48 -7.07
CA LEU A 203 -4.83 -24.34 -6.38
C LEU A 203 -3.65 -24.84 -7.20
N PHE A 204 -2.54 -24.09 -7.08
CA PHE A 204 -1.26 -24.43 -7.69
C PHE A 204 -0.10 -24.13 -6.76
N SER A 205 0.96 -24.93 -6.80
CA SER A 205 2.26 -24.52 -6.30
C SER A 205 2.99 -23.74 -7.39
N PHE A 206 3.59 -22.60 -7.01
CA PHE A 206 4.31 -21.69 -7.88
C PHE A 206 5.77 -21.59 -7.43
N ASN A 207 6.71 -21.94 -8.30
CA ASN A 207 8.13 -21.85 -8.01
C ASN A 207 8.60 -20.38 -8.11
N LYS A 208 9.09 -19.82 -7.00
CA LYS A 208 9.50 -18.42 -6.86
C LYS A 208 10.64 -18.02 -7.80
N ARG A 209 11.53 -18.96 -8.15
CA ARG A 209 12.70 -18.70 -9.00
C ARG A 209 12.38 -18.81 -10.49
N THR A 210 11.66 -19.86 -10.88
CA THR A 210 11.45 -20.18 -12.31
C THR A 210 10.14 -19.63 -12.86
N GLY A 211 9.20 -19.22 -11.99
CA GLY A 211 7.85 -18.80 -12.34
C GLY A 211 6.99 -19.92 -12.91
N GLN A 212 7.44 -21.18 -12.83
CA GLN A 212 6.62 -22.32 -13.22
C GLN A 212 5.62 -22.63 -12.11
N TYR A 213 4.42 -23.08 -12.49
CA TYR A 213 3.43 -23.53 -11.55
C TYR A 213 2.83 -24.88 -12.01
N LYS A 214 2.47 -25.68 -11.03
CA LYS A 214 1.85 -27.00 -11.24
C LYS A 214 0.63 -27.11 -10.33
N ARG A 215 -0.37 -27.89 -10.77
CA ARG A 215 -1.59 -28.09 -9.98
C ARG A 215 -1.24 -28.71 -8.63
N PHE A 216 -1.77 -28.10 -7.57
CA PHE A 216 -1.60 -28.59 -6.22
C PHE A 216 -2.67 -29.67 -5.97
N ILE A 217 -2.21 -30.92 -5.86
CA ILE A 217 -3.07 -32.10 -5.68
C ILE A 217 -2.57 -32.80 -4.43
N ILE A 218 -3.47 -33.09 -3.51
CA ILE A 218 -3.19 -33.94 -2.36
C ILE A 218 -4.12 -35.13 -2.37
N VAL A 219 -3.56 -36.29 -2.06
CA VAL A 219 -4.30 -37.53 -1.85
C VAL A 219 -4.56 -37.64 -0.36
N ASN A 220 -5.81 -37.51 0.07
CA ASN A 220 -6.18 -37.84 1.45
C ASN A 220 -6.46 -39.32 1.55
N GLU A 221 -5.56 -40.06 2.20
CA GLU A 221 -5.65 -41.52 2.36
C GLU A 221 -6.85 -41.95 3.22
N ASP A 222 -7.23 -41.11 4.22
CA ASP A 222 -8.32 -41.41 5.14
C ASP A 222 -9.72 -41.41 4.49
N ILE A 223 -9.92 -40.67 3.40
CA ILE A 223 -11.19 -40.59 2.70
C ILE A 223 -11.15 -41.23 1.31
N ASN A 224 -10.04 -41.81 0.90
CA ASN A 224 -9.82 -42.42 -0.40
C ASN A 224 -10.26 -41.53 -1.59
N ARG A 225 -10.18 -40.20 -1.39
CA ARG A 225 -10.53 -39.14 -2.35
C ARG A 225 -9.32 -38.31 -2.68
N ARG A 226 -9.09 -38.10 -3.96
CA ARG A 226 -8.23 -37.01 -4.44
C ARG A 226 -8.96 -35.71 -4.20
N VAL A 227 -8.52 -34.94 -3.23
CA VAL A 227 -9.04 -33.58 -3.04
C VAL A 227 -8.41 -32.71 -4.10
N CYS A 228 -9.07 -32.60 -5.25
CA CYS A 228 -8.73 -31.66 -6.30
C CYS A 228 -9.55 -30.40 -6.04
N PHE A 229 -8.92 -29.31 -5.64
CA PHE A 229 -9.56 -28.01 -5.53
C PHE A 229 -9.78 -27.42 -6.93
N ASN A 230 -10.83 -27.90 -7.60
CA ASN A 230 -11.21 -27.44 -8.92
C ASN A 230 -12.08 -26.18 -8.80
N GLY A 231 -11.51 -25.04 -9.15
CA GLY A 231 -12.30 -23.89 -9.60
C GLY A 231 -12.86 -22.95 -8.55
N TYR A 232 -13.01 -23.33 -7.29
CA TYR A 232 -13.75 -22.52 -6.29
C TYR A 232 -13.00 -22.26 -4.99
N VAL A 233 -11.68 -22.34 -4.99
CA VAL A 233 -10.87 -21.86 -3.87
C VAL A 233 -10.76 -20.35 -4.00
N THR A 234 -11.29 -19.63 -3.04
CA THR A 234 -11.28 -18.18 -3.04
C THR A 234 -10.14 -17.60 -2.20
N TRP A 235 -9.56 -18.42 -1.31
CA TRP A 235 -8.61 -17.88 -0.36
C TRP A 235 -7.64 -18.92 0.19
N VAL A 236 -6.37 -18.56 0.25
CA VAL A 236 -5.35 -19.27 1.02
C VAL A 236 -4.69 -18.32 1.99
N SER A 237 -4.52 -18.73 3.24
CA SER A 237 -3.96 -17.88 4.30
C SER A 237 -3.06 -18.70 5.21
N PRO A 238 -1.85 -18.22 5.51
CA PRO A 238 -1.02 -18.85 6.53
C PRO A 238 -1.68 -18.66 7.90
N VAL A 239 -1.58 -19.66 8.74
CA VAL A 239 -2.06 -19.62 10.13
C VAL A 239 -0.88 -19.64 11.08
N GLU A 240 0.00 -20.62 10.88
CA GLU A 240 1.27 -20.84 11.56
C GLU A 240 2.33 -21.24 10.55
N GLU A 241 3.55 -21.50 10.99
CA GLU A 241 4.64 -21.92 10.10
C GLU A 241 4.34 -23.20 9.30
N ASP A 242 3.44 -24.06 9.81
CA ASP A 242 3.13 -25.36 9.20
C ASP A 242 1.66 -25.55 8.83
N LYS A 243 0.80 -24.51 8.95
CA LYS A 243 -0.62 -24.62 8.63
C LYS A 243 -1.08 -23.54 7.64
N ILE A 244 -1.88 -23.94 6.66
CA ILE A 244 -2.53 -23.05 5.69
C ILE A 244 -4.03 -23.29 5.72
N TYR A 245 -4.83 -22.25 5.91
CA TYR A 245 -6.25 -22.29 5.62
C TYR A 245 -6.51 -22.20 4.12
N ILE A 246 -7.30 -23.14 3.63
CA ILE A 246 -7.76 -23.18 2.23
C ILE A 246 -9.28 -23.03 2.27
N ILE A 247 -9.75 -21.88 1.81
CA ILE A 247 -11.15 -21.47 1.95
C ILE A 247 -11.79 -21.35 0.58
N GLY A 248 -12.93 -22.01 0.43
CA GLY A 248 -13.78 -21.95 -0.75
C GLY A 248 -15.25 -22.08 -0.34
N TYR A 249 -16.03 -22.92 -1.01
CA TYR A 249 -17.35 -23.34 -0.52
C TYR A 249 -17.22 -24.12 0.78
N GLU A 250 -16.18 -24.94 0.88
CA GLU A 250 -15.76 -25.66 2.08
C GLU A 250 -14.45 -25.05 2.58
N GLY A 251 -14.20 -25.17 3.86
CA GLY A 251 -12.95 -24.76 4.49
C GLY A 251 -12.10 -25.98 4.87
N TRP A 252 -10.81 -25.86 4.65
CA TRP A 252 -9.83 -26.89 4.98
C TRP A 252 -8.60 -26.27 5.64
N ILE A 253 -7.96 -27.05 6.52
CA ILE A 253 -6.64 -26.74 7.07
C ILE A 253 -5.65 -27.69 6.42
N TYR A 254 -4.62 -27.14 5.78
CA TYR A 254 -3.51 -27.92 5.25
C TYR A 254 -2.34 -27.85 6.23
N HIS A 255 -1.92 -29.01 6.73
CA HIS A 255 -0.76 -29.21 7.60
C HIS A 255 0.44 -29.51 6.70
N ILE A 256 1.36 -28.53 6.57
CA ILE A 256 2.45 -28.57 5.58
C ILE A 256 3.41 -29.73 5.84
N LYS A 257 3.85 -29.91 7.11
CA LYS A 257 4.80 -30.96 7.49
C LYS A 257 4.22 -32.36 7.36
N GLU A 258 2.94 -32.51 7.72
CA GLU A 258 2.24 -33.80 7.68
C GLU A 258 1.65 -34.10 6.30
N GLN A 259 1.62 -33.11 5.41
CA GLN A 259 0.96 -33.18 4.10
C GLN A 259 -0.50 -33.68 4.19
N ARG A 260 -1.20 -33.28 5.24
CA ARG A 260 -2.54 -33.74 5.60
C ARG A 260 -3.54 -32.58 5.56
N PHE A 261 -4.80 -32.88 5.22
CA PHE A 261 -5.93 -31.98 5.31
C PHE A 261 -6.87 -32.32 6.47
N THR A 262 -7.33 -31.27 7.15
CA THR A 262 -8.42 -31.36 8.12
C THR A 262 -9.58 -30.46 7.66
N PRO A 263 -10.82 -30.96 7.58
CA PRO A 263 -11.95 -30.11 7.22
C PRO A 263 -12.27 -29.11 8.35
N ILE A 264 -12.65 -27.90 7.97
CA ILE A 264 -13.20 -26.91 8.91
C ILE A 264 -14.70 -27.18 9.06
N ILE A 265 -15.12 -27.65 10.23
CA ILE A 265 -16.52 -27.97 10.52
C ILE A 265 -17.18 -26.73 11.12
N LEU A 266 -18.12 -26.13 10.38
CA LEU A 266 -18.91 -25.00 10.87
C LEU A 266 -20.03 -25.49 11.80
N PRO A 267 -20.40 -24.71 12.84
CA PRO A 267 -21.55 -25.02 13.71
C PRO A 267 -22.84 -25.18 12.93
N GLU A 268 -23.75 -25.99 13.44
CA GLU A 268 -25.08 -26.19 12.87
C GLU A 268 -25.85 -24.86 12.78
N GLY A 269 -26.60 -24.67 11.69
CA GLY A 269 -27.37 -23.44 11.40
C GLY A 269 -26.63 -22.41 10.55
N ILE A 270 -25.30 -22.41 10.53
CA ILE A 270 -24.48 -21.46 9.74
C ILE A 270 -24.07 -22.04 8.38
N GLN A 271 -24.19 -23.34 8.24
CA GLN A 271 -23.79 -24.07 7.03
C GLN A 271 -24.56 -23.63 5.76
N ASN A 272 -25.80 -23.17 5.92
CA ASN A 272 -26.67 -22.77 4.81
C ASN A 272 -26.44 -21.36 4.28
N ASP A 273 -25.61 -20.53 4.94
CA ASP A 273 -25.25 -19.22 4.43
C ASP A 273 -24.34 -19.39 3.20
N ILE A 274 -24.73 -18.79 2.09
CA ILE A 274 -23.98 -18.83 0.81
C ILE A 274 -22.73 -17.92 0.79
N SER A 275 -22.56 -17.09 1.82
CA SER A 275 -21.39 -16.23 1.94
C SER A 275 -20.11 -17.08 2.07
N PRO A 276 -19.01 -16.71 1.39
CA PRO A 276 -17.77 -17.44 1.54
C PRO A 276 -17.19 -17.27 2.95
N LEU A 277 -16.68 -18.35 3.51
CA LEU A 277 -15.82 -18.27 4.69
C LEU A 277 -14.54 -17.50 4.32
N GLN A 278 -14.03 -16.66 5.19
CA GLN A 278 -12.81 -15.87 4.97
C GLN A 278 -11.98 -15.81 6.24
N THR A 279 -10.65 -15.93 6.09
CA THR A 279 -9.73 -15.58 7.18
C THR A 279 -9.63 -14.06 7.27
N ALA A 280 -9.65 -13.55 8.50
CA ALA A 280 -9.62 -12.11 8.75
C ALA A 280 -8.38 -11.68 9.55
N TYR A 281 -7.92 -12.52 10.46
CA TYR A 281 -6.73 -12.29 11.26
C TYR A 281 -6.21 -13.63 11.79
N SER A 282 -4.89 -13.77 11.94
CA SER A 282 -4.27 -14.94 12.56
C SER A 282 -3.06 -14.54 13.40
N ASN A 283 -2.86 -15.24 14.51
CA ASN A 283 -1.66 -15.19 15.34
C ASN A 283 -1.38 -16.61 15.90
N GLU A 284 -0.40 -16.74 16.80
CA GLU A 284 0.01 -18.00 17.39
C GLU A 284 -1.06 -18.67 18.30
N GLU A 285 -2.06 -17.92 18.76
CA GLU A 285 -3.08 -18.40 19.69
C GLU A 285 -4.39 -18.76 18.98
N PHE A 286 -4.80 -17.93 18.03
CA PHE A 286 -6.09 -18.10 17.35
C PHE A 286 -6.12 -17.47 15.96
N THR A 287 -7.06 -17.96 15.16
CA THR A 287 -7.42 -17.34 13.88
C THR A 287 -8.87 -16.84 13.94
N LEU A 288 -9.10 -15.61 13.48
CA LEU A 288 -10.44 -15.08 13.25
C LEU A 288 -10.86 -15.38 11.81
N LEU A 289 -12.00 -16.04 11.70
CA LEU A 289 -12.68 -16.32 10.45
C LEU A 289 -14.00 -15.56 10.43
N LYS A 290 -14.46 -15.18 9.25
CA LYS A 290 -15.79 -14.57 9.10
C LYS A 290 -16.60 -15.25 8.00
N LYS A 291 -17.92 -15.29 8.17
CA LYS A 291 -18.89 -15.74 7.19
C LYS A 291 -20.17 -14.92 7.38
N GLY A 292 -20.56 -14.15 6.38
CA GLY A 292 -21.70 -13.24 6.49
C GLY A 292 -21.59 -12.24 7.65
N ASN A 293 -22.47 -12.34 8.62
CA ASN A 293 -22.52 -11.54 9.85
C ASN A 293 -21.89 -12.23 11.07
N VAL A 294 -21.23 -13.39 10.89
CA VAL A 294 -20.66 -14.17 11.98
C VAL A 294 -19.14 -14.12 11.96
N ILE A 295 -18.55 -13.94 13.13
CA ILE A 295 -17.11 -14.10 13.38
C ILE A 295 -16.89 -15.33 14.23
N PHE A 296 -15.98 -16.19 13.74
CA PHE A 296 -15.51 -17.38 14.43
C PHE A 296 -14.10 -17.16 14.95
N MET A 297 -13.80 -17.83 16.05
CA MET A 297 -12.45 -17.98 16.53
C MET A 297 -12.05 -19.46 16.45
N ALA A 298 -11.02 -19.74 15.70
CA ALA A 298 -10.38 -21.04 15.66
C ALA A 298 -9.16 -21.04 16.56
N ASP A 299 -9.07 -22.00 17.45
CA ASP A 299 -7.89 -22.26 18.26
C ASP A 299 -6.81 -22.90 17.37
N THR A 300 -5.61 -22.32 17.32
CA THR A 300 -4.56 -22.77 16.39
C THR A 300 -3.97 -24.12 16.78
N LYS A 301 -4.08 -24.53 18.04
CA LYS A 301 -3.51 -25.80 18.54
C LYS A 301 -4.45 -26.98 18.34
N THR A 302 -5.74 -26.75 18.60
CA THR A 302 -6.75 -27.80 18.58
C THR A 302 -7.57 -27.84 17.31
N ASP A 303 -7.42 -26.84 16.44
CA ASP A 303 -8.24 -26.59 15.24
C ASP A 303 -9.75 -26.48 15.56
N SER A 304 -10.11 -26.32 16.85
CA SER A 304 -11.50 -26.18 17.25
C SER A 304 -12.04 -24.81 16.88
N LEU A 305 -13.27 -24.75 16.37
CA LEU A 305 -13.95 -23.55 15.91
C LEU A 305 -15.13 -23.23 16.83
N GLN A 306 -15.21 -21.97 17.27
CA GLN A 306 -16.34 -21.48 18.06
C GLN A 306 -16.87 -20.16 17.49
N VAL A 307 -18.18 -19.93 17.63
CA VAL A 307 -18.78 -18.63 17.34
C VAL A 307 -18.33 -17.62 18.39
N LEU A 308 -17.72 -16.54 17.95
CA LEU A 308 -17.27 -15.46 18.84
C LEU A 308 -18.24 -14.29 18.84
N ILE A 309 -18.74 -13.90 17.67
CA ILE A 309 -19.64 -12.78 17.48
C ILE A 309 -20.66 -13.16 16.40
N GLU A 310 -21.92 -12.88 16.68
CA GLU A 310 -23.00 -12.85 15.71
C GLU A 310 -23.54 -11.40 15.65
N ALA A 311 -23.24 -10.71 14.57
CA ALA A 311 -23.72 -9.34 14.37
C ALA A 311 -25.22 -9.35 13.99
N PRO A 312 -25.96 -8.25 14.21
CA PRO A 312 -27.35 -8.16 13.79
C PRO A 312 -27.57 -8.55 12.30
N ASN A 313 -28.69 -9.19 11.98
CA ASN A 313 -28.99 -9.73 10.64
C ASN A 313 -28.95 -8.69 9.50
N ASN A 314 -29.06 -7.39 9.82
CA ASN A 314 -28.96 -6.29 8.87
C ASN A 314 -27.52 -5.75 8.72
N GLU A 315 -26.55 -6.32 9.43
CA GLU A 315 -25.14 -5.97 9.32
C GLU A 315 -24.35 -7.06 8.55
N THR A 316 -23.57 -6.62 7.58
CA THR A 316 -22.58 -7.48 6.90
C THR A 316 -21.18 -7.09 7.35
N ILE A 317 -20.41 -8.08 7.81
CA ILE A 317 -19.04 -7.86 8.22
C ILE A 317 -18.14 -7.89 6.98
N ASN A 318 -17.51 -6.75 6.67
CA ASN A 318 -16.64 -6.59 5.51
C ASN A 318 -15.16 -6.85 5.88
N ALA A 319 -14.70 -6.32 7.01
CA ALA A 319 -13.32 -6.39 7.43
C ALA A 319 -13.16 -6.56 8.93
N ILE A 320 -12.07 -7.19 9.35
CA ILE A 320 -11.72 -7.41 10.76
C ILE A 320 -10.23 -7.19 10.92
N THR A 321 -9.83 -6.57 12.02
CA THR A 321 -8.43 -6.56 12.48
C THR A 321 -8.39 -6.62 14.01
N TYR A 322 -7.28 -7.09 14.58
CA TYR A 322 -7.15 -7.31 16.02
C TYR A 322 -6.06 -6.42 16.62
N ASP A 323 -6.45 -5.66 17.63
CA ASP A 323 -5.53 -4.92 18.50
C ASP A 323 -5.14 -5.81 19.70
N LYS A 324 -3.92 -6.37 19.63
CA LYS A 324 -3.38 -7.25 20.68
C LYS A 324 -3.24 -6.51 22.01
N ASN A 325 -2.86 -5.22 21.99
CA ASN A 325 -2.60 -4.43 23.19
C ASN A 325 -3.87 -4.15 23.99
N ARG A 326 -4.98 -3.95 23.30
CA ARG A 326 -6.29 -3.67 23.92
C ARG A 326 -7.22 -4.87 23.93
N ARG A 327 -6.79 -6.00 23.40
CA ARG A 327 -7.60 -7.21 23.22
C ARG A 327 -8.92 -6.92 22.51
N THR A 328 -8.88 -6.01 21.55
CA THR A 328 -10.05 -5.47 20.85
C THR A 328 -10.04 -5.93 19.41
N ILE A 329 -11.18 -6.46 18.95
CA ILE A 329 -11.41 -6.74 17.54
C ILE A 329 -12.12 -5.54 16.93
N TRP A 330 -11.48 -4.91 15.97
CA TRP A 330 -12.06 -3.87 15.13
C TRP A 330 -12.79 -4.48 13.95
N ILE A 331 -14.00 -4.03 13.69
CA ILE A 331 -14.91 -4.66 12.73
C ILE A 331 -15.50 -3.59 11.82
N GLY A 332 -15.22 -3.70 10.54
CA GLY A 332 -15.82 -2.88 9.49
C GLY A 332 -17.08 -3.53 8.95
N THR A 333 -18.18 -2.82 8.96
CA THR A 333 -19.48 -3.31 8.49
C THR A 333 -20.09 -2.39 7.43
N ASN A 334 -21.16 -2.85 6.77
CA ASN A 334 -21.98 -2.01 5.88
C ASN A 334 -22.73 -0.89 6.64
N GLN A 335 -22.68 -0.87 7.98
CA GLN A 335 -23.27 0.15 8.84
C GLN A 335 -22.24 0.92 9.68
N GLY A 336 -20.96 0.88 9.31
CA GLY A 336 -19.87 1.64 9.91
C GLY A 336 -18.87 0.80 10.67
N LEU A 337 -18.15 1.46 11.57
CA LEU A 337 -17.12 0.85 12.39
C LEU A 337 -17.72 0.33 13.70
N ARG A 338 -17.37 -0.91 14.01
CA ARG A 338 -17.71 -1.61 15.25
C ARG A 338 -16.44 -2.05 15.95
N TYR A 339 -16.55 -2.37 17.21
CA TYR A 339 -15.51 -3.04 17.96
C TYR A 339 -16.06 -4.06 18.95
N TYR A 340 -15.28 -5.07 19.21
CA TYR A 340 -15.58 -6.09 20.22
C TYR A 340 -14.41 -6.17 21.19
N ASN A 341 -14.67 -5.83 22.45
CA ASN A 341 -13.71 -6.03 23.53
C ASN A 341 -13.84 -7.47 24.06
N ARG A 342 -12.74 -8.24 23.97
CA ARG A 342 -12.73 -9.65 24.37
C ARG A 342 -12.85 -9.86 25.88
N GLU A 343 -12.44 -8.89 26.69
CA GLU A 343 -12.57 -8.97 28.17
C GLU A 343 -14.01 -8.68 28.60
N GLU A 344 -14.61 -7.63 28.06
CA GLU A 344 -15.98 -7.26 28.38
C GLU A 344 -17.02 -8.11 27.64
N LYS A 345 -16.62 -8.83 26.60
CA LYS A 345 -17.47 -9.61 25.68
C LYS A 345 -18.63 -8.78 25.09
N LYS A 346 -18.31 -7.52 24.72
CA LYS A 346 -19.31 -6.56 24.19
C LYS A 346 -19.02 -6.17 22.77
N TYR A 347 -20.02 -6.35 21.91
CA TYR A 347 -20.05 -5.81 20.54
C TYR A 347 -20.68 -4.43 20.55
N GLN A 348 -19.97 -3.40 20.06
CA GLN A 348 -20.38 -2.02 20.20
C GLN A 348 -20.13 -1.22 18.92
N THR A 349 -20.96 -0.18 18.72
CA THR A 349 -20.76 0.81 17.66
C THR A 349 -19.66 1.79 18.06
N PHE A 350 -18.74 2.04 17.14
CA PHE A 350 -17.76 3.11 17.31
C PHE A 350 -18.34 4.43 16.75
N PRO A 351 -18.57 5.43 17.60
CA PRO A 351 -19.30 6.65 17.21
C PRO A 351 -18.40 7.61 16.44
N THR A 352 -18.34 7.48 15.13
CA THR A 352 -17.53 8.39 14.31
C THR A 352 -18.34 9.43 13.54
N GLY A 353 -19.50 9.07 13.01
CA GLY A 353 -20.27 9.92 12.09
C GLY A 353 -19.55 10.26 10.76
N LEU A 354 -18.31 9.81 10.56
CA LEU A 354 -17.48 10.17 9.41
C LEU A 354 -17.80 9.36 8.15
N PHE A 355 -18.30 8.15 8.31
CA PHE A 355 -18.62 7.23 7.22
C PHE A 355 -19.73 6.25 7.62
N LYS A 356 -20.48 5.76 6.61
CA LYS A 356 -21.61 4.85 6.82
C LYS A 356 -21.19 3.38 6.65
N ALA A 357 -20.30 3.09 5.72
CA ALA A 357 -19.85 1.73 5.44
C ALA A 357 -18.33 1.67 5.44
N VAL A 358 -17.79 0.61 6.03
CA VAL A 358 -16.34 0.32 6.07
C VAL A 358 -16.07 -0.90 5.23
N SER A 359 -15.16 -0.78 4.26
CA SER A 359 -14.78 -1.87 3.35
C SER A 359 -13.56 -2.64 3.82
N TYR A 360 -12.54 -1.94 4.37
CA TYR A 360 -11.28 -2.52 4.83
C TYR A 360 -10.77 -1.90 6.11
N LEU A 361 -10.07 -2.72 6.91
CA LEU A 361 -9.40 -2.32 8.14
C LEU A 361 -8.02 -2.96 8.21
N ILE A 362 -7.02 -2.17 8.58
CA ILE A 362 -5.67 -2.64 8.91
C ILE A 362 -5.17 -1.87 10.12
N LEU A 363 -4.61 -2.56 11.11
CA LEU A 363 -3.90 -1.96 12.22
C LEU A 363 -2.40 -1.99 11.92
N ASP A 364 -1.74 -0.83 11.91
CA ASP A 364 -0.30 -0.72 11.66
C ASP A 364 0.54 -0.83 12.94
N GLU A 365 1.87 -0.86 12.77
CA GLU A 365 2.82 -0.98 13.89
C GLU A 365 2.82 0.21 14.84
N LYS A 366 2.32 1.36 14.39
CA LYS A 366 2.17 2.57 15.20
C LYS A 366 0.83 2.63 15.92
N ASN A 367 0.08 1.52 15.97
CA ASN A 367 -1.28 1.43 16.51
C ASN A 367 -2.25 2.45 15.88
N ARG A 368 -2.12 2.69 14.58
CA ARG A 368 -3.08 3.44 13.81
C ARG A 368 -3.97 2.46 13.05
N LEU A 369 -5.28 2.65 13.18
CA LEU A 369 -6.25 1.90 12.41
C LEU A 369 -6.46 2.59 11.06
N TRP A 370 -6.08 1.95 9.99
CA TRP A 370 -6.34 2.38 8.62
C TRP A 370 -7.71 1.86 8.20
N ILE A 371 -8.54 2.76 7.68
CA ILE A 371 -9.95 2.51 7.39
C ILE A 371 -10.24 2.94 5.96
N SER A 372 -10.63 1.98 5.13
CA SER A 372 -11.18 2.29 3.81
C SER A 372 -12.70 2.34 3.89
N ALA A 373 -13.28 3.47 3.58
CA ALA A 373 -14.72 3.70 3.66
C ALA A 373 -15.17 4.69 2.56
N GLU A 374 -16.21 4.35 1.83
CA GLU A 374 -16.86 5.22 0.83
C GLU A 374 -15.86 5.83 -0.19
N ASN A 375 -14.94 5.03 -0.71
CA ASN A 375 -13.85 5.45 -1.63
C ASN A 375 -12.88 6.49 -1.02
N ARG A 376 -12.80 6.55 0.30
CA ARG A 376 -11.86 7.39 1.05
C ARG A 376 -10.98 6.53 1.95
N LEU A 377 -9.81 7.05 2.25
CA LEU A 377 -8.90 6.45 3.20
C LEU A 377 -8.83 7.33 4.44
N PHE A 378 -8.95 6.71 5.60
CA PHE A 378 -8.81 7.37 6.90
C PHE A 378 -7.77 6.63 7.74
N THR A 379 -7.13 7.35 8.64
CA THR A 379 -6.40 6.75 9.76
C THR A 379 -7.01 7.23 11.07
N TYR A 380 -7.15 6.31 12.01
CA TYR A 380 -7.51 6.61 13.39
C TYR A 380 -6.33 6.29 14.29
N SER A 381 -5.72 7.35 14.87
CA SER A 381 -4.72 7.21 15.92
C SER A 381 -5.43 6.80 17.21
N ILE A 382 -5.28 5.54 17.59
CA ILE A 382 -5.96 5.00 18.78
C ILE A 382 -5.45 5.67 20.07
N HIS A 383 -4.18 6.07 20.08
CA HIS A 383 -3.58 6.74 21.24
C HIS A 383 -4.09 8.19 21.41
N GLU A 384 -4.18 8.91 20.29
CA GLU A 384 -4.57 10.33 20.29
C GLU A 384 -6.08 10.53 20.18
N ASN A 385 -6.84 9.48 19.95
CA ASN A 385 -8.27 9.52 19.65
C ASN A 385 -8.61 10.48 18.50
N LYS A 386 -7.80 10.43 17.41
CA LYS A 386 -7.87 11.40 16.31
C LYS A 386 -7.97 10.71 14.97
N PHE A 387 -8.90 11.20 14.14
CA PHE A 387 -9.02 10.81 12.74
C PHE A 387 -8.24 11.75 11.81
N THR A 388 -7.61 11.18 10.78
CA THR A 388 -7.03 11.89 9.65
C THR A 388 -7.62 11.30 8.38
N SER A 389 -8.09 12.13 7.45
CA SER A 389 -8.53 11.70 6.12
C SER A 389 -7.42 11.93 5.11
N TRP A 390 -7.24 10.99 4.20
CA TRP A 390 -6.26 11.04 3.12
C TRP A 390 -6.96 11.33 1.79
N ASN A 391 -6.40 12.21 1.00
CA ASN A 391 -6.96 12.68 -0.26
C ASN A 391 -5.90 12.73 -1.36
N ASN A 392 -6.26 13.20 -2.55
CA ASN A 392 -5.36 13.27 -3.71
C ASN A 392 -4.09 14.09 -3.45
N SER A 393 -4.16 15.13 -2.60
CA SER A 393 -2.99 15.93 -2.26
C SER A 393 -1.99 15.19 -1.36
N ASP A 394 -2.39 14.09 -0.76
CA ASP A 394 -1.55 13.21 0.03
C ASP A 394 -1.01 12.02 -0.80
N GLY A 395 -1.18 12.06 -2.13
CA GLY A 395 -0.83 10.99 -3.06
C GLY A 395 -1.90 9.88 -3.20
N TYR A 396 -3.01 10.00 -2.49
CA TYR A 396 -4.12 9.06 -2.59
C TYR A 396 -4.99 9.36 -3.80
N LEU A 397 -5.05 8.45 -4.76
CA LEU A 397 -5.97 8.50 -5.89
C LEU A 397 -7.18 7.60 -5.58
N PRO A 398 -8.39 8.15 -5.40
CA PRO A 398 -9.57 7.35 -5.13
C PRO A 398 -9.93 6.54 -6.38
N LYS A 399 -9.51 5.29 -6.41
CA LYS A 399 -10.02 4.24 -7.28
C LYS A 399 -10.53 3.13 -6.37
N GLU A 400 -11.49 2.33 -6.82
CA GLU A 400 -12.05 1.24 -6.02
C GLU A 400 -10.94 0.42 -5.36
N ILE A 401 -10.85 0.50 -4.03
CA ILE A 401 -9.88 -0.27 -3.27
C ILE A 401 -10.44 -1.68 -3.11
N GLN A 402 -10.07 -2.56 -4.00
CA GLN A 402 -10.30 -4.01 -3.90
C GLN A 402 -8.96 -4.71 -3.66
N SER A 403 -8.33 -4.51 -2.53
CA SER A 403 -7.14 -5.29 -2.20
C SER A 403 -7.35 -6.07 -0.90
N LYS A 404 -6.96 -7.33 -0.92
CA LYS A 404 -6.94 -8.21 0.23
C LYS A 404 -5.47 -8.39 0.62
N TYR A 405 -5.06 -7.73 1.69
CA TYR A 405 -3.69 -7.79 2.21
C TYR A 405 -3.58 -8.74 3.40
N ASN A 406 -2.72 -9.75 3.29
CA ASN A 406 -2.35 -10.63 4.38
C ASN A 406 -0.90 -10.34 4.81
N LYS A 407 -0.71 -9.58 5.87
CA LYS A 407 0.60 -9.39 6.48
C LYS A 407 0.79 -10.37 7.64
N LYS A 408 1.76 -11.28 7.51
CA LYS A 408 2.26 -12.04 8.64
C LYS A 408 3.29 -11.19 9.37
N ARG A 409 3.05 -10.88 10.64
CA ARG A 409 4.05 -10.26 11.52
C ARG A 409 4.68 -11.31 12.41
N LYS A 410 6.01 -11.21 12.53
CA LYS A 410 6.77 -11.90 13.57
C LYS A 410 6.54 -11.26 14.94
#